data_55d384a1d2734bbf5f574de9e1a417ed
#
_entry.id   55d384a1d2734bbf5f574de9e1a417ed
#
_cell.length_a   1.000
_cell.length_b   1.000
_cell.length_c   1.000
_cell.angle_alpha   90.00
_cell.angle_beta   90.00
_cell.angle_gamma   90.00
#
_symmetry.space_group_name_H-M   'P 1'
#
loop_
_entity.id
_entity.type
_entity.pdbx_description
1 polymer ?
#
loop_
_entity_poly.entity_id
_entity_poly.type
_entity_poly.pdbx_seq_one_letter_code
_entity_poly.pdbx_strand_id
1 'polypeptide(L)'
;MSGTLCGSHKAFTNSDNCVQRSRQGQSNIASVLHSDNFAARLSHDLPSECRAVNVPPLLRELILHTIRLGLLHQNVPNEARLAGILLDQLEALPAVPLQLPMPRDPRARTVAGLLERHPGAVRKLTAFAREVGASRRTLERLFRAETHLTLGRWRQRLRLIHALRRLATGRSVTRVALDLGYDSPSAFVAMFKRELGTTPGRYFRG
;
A
#
# COMPACT_ATOMS: atom_id res chain seq x y z
N MET A 1 -13.87 2.15 -46.37
CA MET A 1 -14.76 1.42 -45.46
C MET A 1 -14.34 1.73 -44.06
N SER A 2 -15.21 2.39 -43.34
CA SER A 2 -14.97 3.11 -42.08
C SER A 2 -14.89 2.16 -40.89
N GLY A 3 -13.92 2.37 -40.00
CA GLY A 3 -13.86 1.73 -38.70
C GLY A 3 -13.52 2.76 -37.62
N THR A 4 -14.53 3.25 -36.93
CA THR A 4 -14.46 4.21 -35.84
C THR A 4 -13.84 3.54 -34.61
N LEU A 5 -12.69 4.05 -34.14
CA LEU A 5 -12.11 3.67 -32.86
C LEU A 5 -12.60 4.64 -31.79
N CYS A 6 -13.49 4.15 -30.93
CA CYS A 6 -13.95 4.80 -29.75
C CYS A 6 -12.86 4.72 -28.65
N GLY A 7 -12.28 5.86 -28.32
CA GLY A 7 -11.30 5.98 -27.24
C GLY A 7 -11.99 5.99 -25.88
N SER A 8 -11.90 4.90 -25.15
CA SER A 8 -12.26 4.87 -23.74
C SER A 8 -11.03 5.14 -22.89
N HIS A 9 -10.93 6.36 -22.36
CA HIS A 9 -10.03 6.68 -21.27
C HIS A 9 -10.45 5.89 -20.01
N LYS A 10 -9.87 4.71 -19.82
CA LYS A 10 -9.89 4.06 -18.50
C LYS A 10 -8.86 4.75 -17.63
N ALA A 11 -9.33 5.50 -16.66
CA ALA A 11 -8.51 5.94 -15.54
C ALA A 11 -7.92 4.69 -14.87
N PHE A 12 -6.60 4.53 -14.93
CA PHE A 12 -5.88 3.50 -14.20
C PHE A 12 -6.05 3.76 -12.70
N THR A 13 -6.95 3.06 -12.07
CA THR A 13 -7.06 3.06 -10.61
C THR A 13 -5.89 2.26 -10.04
N ASN A 14 -5.28 2.79 -8.98
CA ASN A 14 -4.09 2.24 -8.30
C ASN A 14 -4.28 0.80 -7.78
N SER A 15 -5.49 0.27 -7.81
CA SER A 15 -5.87 -1.10 -7.45
C SER A 15 -5.26 -2.15 -8.38
N ASP A 16 -5.21 -1.88 -9.70
CA ASP A 16 -4.69 -2.84 -10.69
C ASP A 16 -3.18 -3.08 -10.55
N ASN A 17 -2.45 -2.08 -10.04
CA ASN A 17 -1.00 -2.18 -9.88
C ASN A 17 -0.60 -2.95 -8.59
N CYS A 18 -1.47 -3.06 -7.60
CA CYS A 18 -1.26 -3.88 -6.40
C CYS A 18 -1.41 -5.38 -6.71
N VAL A 19 -2.34 -5.73 -7.59
CA VAL A 19 -2.67 -7.12 -7.96
C VAL A 19 -1.71 -7.68 -9.02
N GLN A 20 -1.27 -6.88 -10.00
CA GLN A 20 -0.45 -7.37 -11.11
C GLN A 20 1.01 -7.68 -10.76
N ARG A 21 1.60 -7.05 -9.73
CA ARG A 21 3.00 -7.31 -9.34
C ARG A 21 3.22 -8.51 -8.42
N SER A 22 2.16 -9.15 -7.94
CA SER A 22 2.26 -10.37 -7.11
C SER A 22 2.44 -11.67 -7.91
N ARG A 23 2.54 -11.60 -9.24
CA ARG A 23 2.59 -12.79 -10.11
C ARG A 23 3.92 -13.54 -10.16
N GLN A 24 4.96 -13.06 -9.45
CA GLN A 24 6.21 -13.80 -9.32
C GLN A 24 6.46 -14.15 -7.86
N GLY A 25 5.96 -15.29 -7.42
CA GLY A 25 6.44 -16.01 -6.25
C GLY A 25 5.68 -15.87 -4.94
N GLN A 26 4.53 -15.15 -4.89
CA GLN A 26 3.65 -15.16 -3.72
C GLN A 26 2.23 -15.52 -4.15
N SER A 27 1.71 -16.60 -3.58
CA SER A 27 0.32 -17.05 -3.79
C SER A 27 -0.64 -15.94 -3.35
N ASN A 28 -1.35 -15.36 -4.29
CA ASN A 28 -2.30 -14.28 -4.05
C ASN A 28 -3.53 -14.82 -3.33
N ILE A 29 -3.82 -14.35 -2.12
CA ILE A 29 -5.06 -14.68 -1.38
C ILE A 29 -6.30 -14.43 -2.25
N ALA A 30 -6.27 -13.39 -3.09
CA ALA A 30 -7.36 -13.06 -4.01
C ALA A 30 -7.65 -14.14 -5.07
N SER A 31 -6.66 -14.97 -5.47
CA SER A 31 -6.88 -16.05 -6.44
C SER A 31 -7.50 -17.30 -5.82
N VAL A 32 -7.43 -17.44 -4.50
CA VAL A 32 -7.97 -18.60 -3.76
C VAL A 32 -9.50 -18.45 -3.53
N LEU A 33 -10.03 -17.23 -3.61
CA LEU A 33 -11.41 -16.90 -3.27
C LEU A 33 -12.32 -16.75 -4.54
N HIS A 34 -11.94 -17.35 -5.65
CA HIS A 34 -12.62 -17.20 -6.94
C HIS A 34 -13.78 -18.21 -7.13
N SER A 35 -14.81 -18.11 -6.30
CA SER A 35 -16.14 -18.60 -6.68
C SER A 35 -17.10 -17.41 -6.68
N ASP A 36 -17.90 -17.28 -7.74
CA ASP A 36 -18.67 -16.08 -8.11
C ASP A 36 -19.56 -15.52 -6.98
N ASN A 37 -19.98 -16.32 -6.02
CA ASN A 37 -20.78 -15.90 -4.88
C ASN A 37 -19.96 -15.49 -3.65
N PHE A 38 -18.74 -15.97 -3.51
CA PHE A 38 -17.85 -15.65 -2.40
C PHE A 38 -17.08 -14.35 -2.67
N ALA A 39 -16.65 -14.14 -3.91
CA ALA A 39 -16.05 -12.91 -4.38
C ALA A 39 -17.03 -11.72 -4.27
N ALA A 40 -18.35 -11.95 -4.48
CA ALA A 40 -19.37 -10.92 -4.36
C ALA A 40 -19.57 -10.45 -2.91
N ARG A 41 -19.56 -11.35 -1.91
CA ARG A 41 -19.61 -10.96 -0.47
C ARG A 41 -18.30 -10.30 -0.01
N LEU A 42 -17.16 -10.81 -0.46
CA LEU A 42 -15.85 -10.21 -0.20
C LEU A 42 -15.70 -8.81 -0.82
N SER A 43 -16.26 -8.59 -2.01
CA SER A 43 -16.17 -7.28 -2.68
C SER A 43 -17.06 -6.23 -2.06
N HIS A 44 -18.10 -6.61 -1.31
CA HIS A 44 -19.02 -5.67 -0.66
C HIS A 44 -18.52 -5.20 0.69
N ASP A 45 -17.80 -6.04 1.44
CA ASP A 45 -17.40 -5.77 2.82
C ASP A 45 -15.90 -5.44 2.96
N LEU A 46 -15.07 -5.79 1.98
CA LEU A 46 -13.67 -5.39 2.01
C LEU A 46 -13.49 -3.94 1.56
N PRO A 47 -12.72 -3.14 2.32
CA PRO A 47 -12.42 -1.78 1.93
C PRO A 47 -11.80 -1.74 0.54
N SER A 48 -12.35 -0.93 -0.36
CA SER A 48 -11.79 -0.69 -1.71
C SER A 48 -10.39 -0.06 -1.69
N GLU A 49 -9.90 0.28 -0.53
CA GLU A 49 -8.64 0.96 -0.29
C GLU A 49 -7.51 0.00 0.07
N CYS A 50 -6.34 0.18 -0.53
CA CYS A 50 -5.12 -0.51 -0.09
C CYS A 50 -4.76 -0.12 1.35
N ARG A 51 -4.78 -1.09 2.27
CA ARG A 51 -4.44 -0.91 3.69
C ARG A 51 -3.26 -1.79 4.06
N ALA A 52 -2.36 -1.30 4.92
CA ALA A 52 -1.39 -2.16 5.59
C ALA A 52 -2.02 -2.68 6.88
N VAL A 53 -1.98 -3.97 7.05
CA VAL A 53 -2.43 -4.63 8.27
C VAL A 53 -1.28 -5.42 8.88
N ASN A 54 -1.21 -5.44 10.20
CA ASN A 54 -0.34 -6.38 10.90
C ASN A 54 -1.11 -7.70 11.02
N VAL A 55 -0.60 -8.76 10.38
CA VAL A 55 -1.24 -10.08 10.37
C VAL A 55 -0.85 -10.84 11.64
N PRO A 56 -1.77 -11.08 12.60
CA PRO A 56 -1.48 -11.87 13.80
C PRO A 56 -1.12 -13.32 13.45
N PRO A 57 -0.40 -14.04 14.32
CA PRO A 57 0.00 -15.43 14.08
C PRO A 57 -1.16 -16.34 13.70
N LEU A 58 -2.29 -16.22 14.40
CA LEU A 58 -3.49 -17.02 14.11
C LEU A 58 -3.98 -16.78 12.66
N LEU A 59 -4.13 -15.53 12.26
CA LEU A 59 -4.59 -15.20 10.91
C LEU A 59 -3.60 -15.67 9.84
N ARG A 60 -2.30 -15.56 10.13
CA ARG A 60 -1.25 -16.09 9.25
C ARG A 60 -1.42 -17.59 9.01
N GLU A 61 -1.60 -18.38 10.06
CA GLU A 61 -1.77 -19.83 9.93
C GLU A 61 -3.10 -20.19 9.23
N LEU A 62 -4.18 -19.46 9.49
CA LEU A 62 -5.44 -19.62 8.76
C LEU A 62 -5.26 -19.35 7.25
N ILE A 63 -4.55 -18.28 6.89
CA ILE A 63 -4.23 -17.96 5.49
C ILE A 63 -3.42 -19.09 4.85
N LEU A 64 -2.36 -19.55 5.52
CA LEU A 64 -1.52 -20.63 5.00
C LEU A 64 -2.27 -21.95 4.87
N HIS A 65 -3.20 -22.23 5.80
CA HIS A 65 -4.09 -23.38 5.72
C HIS A 65 -5.04 -23.30 4.53
N THR A 66 -5.66 -22.13 4.31
CA THR A 66 -6.54 -21.87 3.16
C THR A 66 -5.81 -22.03 1.83
N ILE A 67 -4.57 -21.53 1.72
CA ILE A 67 -3.75 -21.69 0.51
C ILE A 67 -3.49 -23.17 0.21
N ARG A 68 -3.29 -24.01 1.24
CA ARG A 68 -3.10 -25.45 1.07
C ARG A 68 -4.36 -26.19 0.66
N LEU A 69 -5.54 -25.71 1.09
CA LEU A 69 -6.85 -26.28 0.66
C LEU A 69 -7.19 -25.91 -0.78
N GLY A 70 -6.67 -24.79 -1.28
CA GLY A 70 -7.02 -24.27 -2.61
C GLY A 70 -8.29 -23.43 -2.59
N LEU A 71 -9.29 -23.77 -3.46
CA LEU A 71 -10.57 -23.06 -3.50
C LEU A 71 -11.44 -23.48 -2.32
N LEU A 72 -12.04 -22.49 -1.65
CA LEU A 72 -13.03 -22.73 -0.60
C LEU A 72 -14.44 -22.73 -1.22
N HIS A 73 -15.23 -23.74 -0.88
CA HIS A 73 -16.58 -23.95 -1.38
C HIS A 73 -17.62 -23.59 -0.31
N GLN A 74 -18.59 -22.77 -0.63
CA GLN A 74 -19.66 -22.37 0.29
C GLN A 74 -20.61 -23.52 0.69
N ASN A 75 -20.77 -24.50 -0.18
CA ASN A 75 -21.57 -25.68 0.07
C ASN A 75 -20.90 -26.71 0.98
N VAL A 76 -19.62 -26.51 1.32
CA VAL A 76 -18.88 -27.34 2.29
C VAL A 76 -18.88 -26.61 3.64
N PRO A 77 -19.61 -27.10 4.65
CA PRO A 77 -19.81 -26.35 5.90
C PRO A 77 -18.53 -25.96 6.64
N ASN A 78 -17.48 -26.78 6.58
CA ASN A 78 -16.19 -26.50 7.21
C ASN A 78 -15.43 -25.39 6.48
N GLU A 79 -15.45 -25.39 5.17
CA GLU A 79 -14.80 -24.38 4.34
C GLU A 79 -15.52 -23.02 4.44
N ALA A 80 -16.86 -23.04 4.48
CA ALA A 80 -17.67 -21.84 4.69
C ALA A 80 -17.38 -21.19 6.06
N ARG A 81 -17.25 -22.00 7.13
CA ARG A 81 -16.85 -21.49 8.47
C ARG A 81 -15.44 -20.93 8.47
N LEU A 82 -14.49 -21.61 7.84
CA LEU A 82 -13.11 -21.12 7.73
C LEU A 82 -13.06 -19.76 7.03
N ALA A 83 -13.80 -19.63 5.96
CA ALA A 83 -13.91 -18.37 5.21
C ALA A 83 -14.53 -17.25 6.07
N GLY A 84 -15.58 -17.55 6.83
CA GLY A 84 -16.20 -16.60 7.77
C GLY A 84 -15.19 -16.11 8.82
N ILE A 85 -14.47 -17.03 9.46
CA ILE A 85 -13.44 -16.67 10.44
C ILE A 85 -12.34 -15.81 9.83
N LEU A 86 -11.90 -16.11 8.62
CA LEU A 86 -10.89 -15.30 7.91
C LEU A 86 -11.39 -13.88 7.68
N LEU A 87 -12.64 -13.70 7.26
CA LEU A 87 -13.25 -12.40 7.05
C LEU A 87 -13.34 -11.60 8.34
N ASP A 88 -13.91 -12.21 9.39
CA ASP A 88 -14.02 -11.58 10.70
C ASP A 88 -12.67 -11.11 11.24
N GLN A 89 -11.63 -11.94 11.07
CA GLN A 89 -10.26 -11.59 11.49
C GLN A 89 -9.68 -10.45 10.64
N LEU A 90 -9.94 -10.41 9.34
CA LEU A 90 -9.47 -9.34 8.46
C LEU A 90 -10.15 -8.00 8.77
N GLU A 91 -11.46 -8.01 9.05
CA GLU A 91 -12.22 -6.81 9.42
C GLU A 91 -11.80 -6.25 10.78
N ALA A 92 -11.51 -7.11 11.73
CA ALA A 92 -11.06 -6.72 13.07
C ALA A 92 -9.63 -6.13 13.10
N LEU A 93 -8.86 -6.23 12.01
CA LEU A 93 -7.49 -5.74 11.99
C LEU A 93 -7.42 -4.21 12.01
N PRO A 94 -6.62 -3.62 12.92
CA PRO A 94 -6.30 -2.20 12.85
C PRO A 94 -5.54 -1.93 11.54
N ALA A 95 -6.20 -1.23 10.63
CA ALA A 95 -5.65 -0.94 9.31
C ALA A 95 -5.05 0.47 9.26
N VAL A 96 -3.83 0.58 8.78
CA VAL A 96 -3.23 1.87 8.45
C VAL A 96 -3.54 2.17 6.98
N PRO A 97 -4.31 3.24 6.68
CA PRO A 97 -4.60 3.59 5.30
C PRO A 97 -3.30 3.93 4.57
N LEU A 98 -2.93 3.11 3.59
CA LEU A 98 -1.72 3.29 2.76
C LEU A 98 -1.98 4.13 1.52
N GLN A 99 -3.19 4.62 1.33
CA GLN A 99 -3.47 5.51 0.22
C GLN A 99 -2.62 6.78 0.32
N LEU A 100 -1.93 7.07 -0.76
CA LEU A 100 -1.17 8.28 -0.92
C LEU A 100 -1.93 9.15 -1.92
N PRO A 101 -2.78 10.09 -1.46
CA PRO A 101 -3.57 10.92 -2.35
C PRO A 101 -2.64 11.77 -3.22
N MET A 102 -2.86 11.72 -4.53
CA MET A 102 -2.07 12.48 -5.50
C MET A 102 -2.67 13.88 -5.68
N PRO A 103 -1.84 14.94 -5.64
CA PRO A 103 -2.30 16.28 -5.91
C PRO A 103 -2.73 16.44 -7.37
N ARG A 104 -3.67 17.35 -7.63
CA ARG A 104 -4.21 17.66 -8.98
C ARG A 104 -3.43 18.77 -9.67
N ASP A 105 -2.96 19.77 -8.93
CA ASP A 105 -2.16 20.87 -9.48
C ASP A 105 -0.91 20.32 -10.19
N PRO A 106 -0.63 20.69 -11.44
CA PRO A 106 0.49 20.12 -12.23
C PRO A 106 1.84 20.26 -11.54
N ARG A 107 2.11 21.34 -10.84
CA ARG A 107 3.37 21.58 -10.13
C ARG A 107 3.53 20.63 -8.95
N ALA A 108 2.46 20.51 -8.13
CA ALA A 108 2.45 19.59 -6.98
C ALA A 108 2.51 18.12 -7.45
N ARG A 109 1.83 17.79 -8.55
CA ARG A 109 1.85 16.45 -9.16
C ARG A 109 3.23 16.09 -9.70
N THR A 110 3.93 17.03 -10.34
CA THR A 110 5.31 16.82 -10.79
C THR A 110 6.24 16.53 -9.61
N VAL A 111 6.12 17.29 -8.52
CA VAL A 111 6.92 17.05 -7.30
C VAL A 111 6.58 15.70 -6.67
N ALA A 112 5.30 15.32 -6.60
CA ALA A 112 4.88 14.01 -6.10
C ALA A 112 5.50 12.88 -6.95
N GLY A 113 5.44 12.96 -8.28
CA GLY A 113 6.04 11.98 -9.18
C GLY A 113 7.57 11.89 -9.07
N LEU A 114 8.26 13.00 -8.85
CA LEU A 114 9.70 13.00 -8.58
C LEU A 114 10.03 12.26 -7.26
N LEU A 115 9.26 12.52 -6.23
CA LEU A 115 9.42 11.86 -4.93
C LEU A 115 9.10 10.35 -5.01
N GLU A 116 8.08 9.95 -5.78
CA GLU A 116 7.75 8.53 -6.00
C GLU A 116 8.88 7.77 -6.69
N ARG A 117 9.49 8.36 -7.72
CA ARG A 117 10.65 7.77 -8.40
C ARG A 117 11.89 7.68 -7.51
N HIS A 118 12.06 8.65 -6.63
CA HIS A 118 13.23 8.77 -5.75
C HIS A 118 12.82 8.99 -4.27
N PRO A 119 12.19 8.01 -3.60
CA PRO A 119 11.66 8.17 -2.24
C PRO A 119 12.74 8.47 -1.20
N GLY A 120 13.97 8.03 -1.45
CA GLY A 120 15.16 8.30 -0.62
C GLY A 120 15.88 9.63 -0.90
N ALA A 121 15.41 10.41 -1.90
CA ALA A 121 16.09 11.65 -2.26
C ALA A 121 16.29 12.58 -1.04
N VAL A 122 17.53 12.93 -0.74
CA VAL A 122 17.89 13.83 0.38
C VAL A 122 17.65 15.31 0.01
N ARG A 123 17.28 15.59 -1.24
CA ARG A 123 17.04 16.97 -1.73
C ARG A 123 16.06 17.73 -0.83
N LYS A 124 16.41 18.97 -0.52
CA LYS A 124 15.54 19.90 0.21
C LYS A 124 14.27 20.20 -0.60
N LEU A 125 13.13 20.33 0.06
CA LEU A 125 11.86 20.66 -0.59
C LEU A 125 11.92 21.96 -1.40
N THR A 126 12.77 22.91 -1.01
CA THR A 126 13.03 24.14 -1.77
C THR A 126 13.62 23.90 -3.16
N ALA A 127 14.42 22.85 -3.35
CA ALA A 127 14.97 22.48 -4.65
C ALA A 127 13.90 21.94 -5.58
N PHE A 128 12.98 21.10 -5.07
CA PHE A 128 11.81 20.63 -5.85
C PHE A 128 10.87 21.77 -6.21
N ALA A 129 10.63 22.71 -5.28
CA ALA A 129 9.80 23.87 -5.52
C ALA A 129 10.35 24.74 -6.68
N ARG A 130 11.66 24.98 -6.67
CA ARG A 130 12.34 25.75 -7.71
C ARG A 130 12.24 25.07 -9.09
N GLU A 131 12.34 23.75 -9.15
CA GLU A 131 12.24 22.96 -10.38
C GLU A 131 10.88 23.09 -11.08
N VAL A 132 9.81 23.31 -10.31
CA VAL A 132 8.45 23.48 -10.83
C VAL A 132 8.00 24.94 -10.85
N GLY A 133 8.91 25.90 -10.70
CA GLY A 133 8.59 27.33 -10.71
C GLY A 133 7.65 27.77 -9.58
N ALA A 134 7.72 27.13 -8.41
CA ALA A 134 6.87 27.40 -7.26
C ALA A 134 7.70 27.72 -6.02
N SER A 135 7.12 28.45 -5.06
CA SER A 135 7.69 28.58 -3.73
C SER A 135 7.40 27.33 -2.89
N ARG A 136 8.23 27.09 -1.86
CA ARG A 136 7.94 26.04 -0.87
C ARG A 136 6.57 26.24 -0.24
N ARG A 137 6.23 27.50 0.12
CA ARG A 137 4.91 27.87 0.67
C ARG A 137 3.76 27.50 -0.25
N THR A 138 3.91 27.72 -1.57
CA THR A 138 2.91 27.34 -2.57
C THR A 138 2.70 25.83 -2.59
N LEU A 139 3.78 25.04 -2.65
CA LEU A 139 3.70 23.57 -2.62
C LEU A 139 3.05 23.04 -1.33
N GLU A 140 3.44 23.54 -0.17
CA GLU A 140 2.85 23.16 1.12
C GLU A 140 1.34 23.43 1.13
N ARG A 141 0.90 24.60 0.60
CA ARG A 141 -0.52 24.95 0.49
C ARG A 141 -1.26 24.00 -0.46
N LEU A 142 -0.70 23.71 -1.64
CA LEU A 142 -1.31 22.82 -2.63
C LEU A 142 -1.45 21.40 -2.08
N PHE A 143 -0.38 20.84 -1.50
CA PHE A 143 -0.45 19.50 -0.89
C PHE A 143 -1.51 19.44 0.20
N ARG A 144 -1.55 20.42 1.12
CA ARG A 144 -2.54 20.44 2.20
C ARG A 144 -3.97 20.57 1.67
N ALA A 145 -4.21 21.44 0.68
CA ALA A 145 -5.54 21.65 0.12
C ALA A 145 -6.07 20.43 -0.64
N GLU A 146 -5.22 19.72 -1.38
CA GLU A 146 -5.66 18.68 -2.30
C GLU A 146 -5.48 17.24 -1.77
N THR A 147 -4.55 17.06 -0.83
CA THR A 147 -4.26 15.74 -0.25
C THR A 147 -4.58 15.64 1.24
N HIS A 148 -4.98 16.74 1.86
CA HIS A 148 -5.16 16.88 3.32
C HIS A 148 -3.89 16.57 4.15
N LEU A 149 -2.73 16.44 3.49
CA LEU A 149 -1.43 16.18 4.11
C LEU A 149 -0.49 17.36 3.86
N THR A 150 0.36 17.67 4.84
CA THR A 150 1.53 18.50 4.54
C THR A 150 2.48 17.73 3.61
N LEU A 151 3.25 18.43 2.79
CA LEU A 151 4.23 17.79 1.89
C LEU A 151 5.23 16.89 2.67
N GLY A 152 5.63 17.30 3.89
CA GLY A 152 6.46 16.48 4.76
C GLY A 152 5.79 15.17 5.18
N ARG A 153 4.51 15.23 5.59
CA ARG A 153 3.72 14.05 5.96
C ARG A 153 3.45 13.15 4.76
N TRP A 154 3.15 13.74 3.60
CA TRP A 154 2.96 13.02 2.35
C TRP A 154 4.23 12.23 1.98
N ARG A 155 5.39 12.88 2.02
CA ARG A 155 6.69 12.22 1.77
C ARG A 155 7.01 11.13 2.79
N GLN A 156 6.69 11.34 4.07
CA GLN A 156 6.88 10.33 5.11
C GLN A 156 6.00 9.08 4.85
N ARG A 157 4.74 9.28 4.47
CA ARG A 157 3.82 8.19 4.10
C ARG A 157 4.31 7.44 2.87
N LEU A 158 4.79 8.14 1.85
CA LEU A 158 5.44 7.54 0.68
C LEU A 158 6.62 6.63 1.08
N ARG A 159 7.52 7.12 1.94
CA ARG A 159 8.66 6.34 2.43
C ARG A 159 8.19 5.10 3.21
N LEU A 160 7.14 5.21 4.00
CA LEU A 160 6.56 4.07 4.73
C LEU A 160 6.04 2.99 3.77
N ILE A 161 5.32 3.37 2.72
CA ILE A 161 4.83 2.45 1.69
C ILE A 161 5.99 1.71 1.02
N HIS A 162 7.03 2.44 0.63
CA HIS A 162 8.23 1.82 0.05
C HIS A 162 8.98 0.93 1.04
N ALA A 163 9.02 1.31 2.33
CA ALA A 163 9.61 0.49 3.39
C ALA A 163 8.90 -0.85 3.53
N LEU A 164 7.57 -0.82 3.64
CA LEU A 164 6.75 -2.05 3.77
C LEU A 164 6.97 -2.99 2.59
N ARG A 165 6.94 -2.48 1.36
CA ARG A 165 7.20 -3.28 0.16
C ARG A 165 8.58 -3.93 0.16
N ARG A 166 9.63 -3.20 0.53
CA ARG A 166 11.01 -3.71 0.54
C ARG A 166 11.27 -4.70 1.66
N LEU A 167 10.72 -4.44 2.86
CA LEU A 167 10.82 -5.35 3.99
C LEU A 167 10.06 -6.65 3.76
N ALA A 168 8.89 -6.60 3.13
CA ALA A 168 8.11 -7.77 2.74
C ALA A 168 8.87 -8.69 1.75
N THR A 169 9.80 -8.15 0.97
CA THR A 169 10.70 -8.93 0.09
C THR A 169 11.96 -9.42 0.79
N GLY A 170 12.03 -9.35 2.12
CA GLY A 170 13.15 -9.86 2.92
C GLY A 170 14.38 -8.95 2.98
N ARG A 171 14.31 -7.70 2.50
CA ARG A 171 15.44 -6.76 2.62
C ARG A 171 15.70 -6.40 4.08
N SER A 172 16.96 -6.24 4.45
CA SER A 172 17.33 -5.87 5.81
C SER A 172 16.87 -4.47 6.18
N VAL A 173 16.48 -4.28 7.44
CA VAL A 173 16.02 -2.99 8.00
C VAL A 173 17.06 -1.88 7.77
N THR A 174 18.33 -2.18 7.98
CA THR A 174 19.45 -1.22 7.78
C THR A 174 19.50 -0.76 6.32
N ARG A 175 19.44 -1.69 5.37
CA ARG A 175 19.50 -1.34 3.96
C ARG A 175 18.29 -0.50 3.54
N VAL A 176 17.09 -0.88 3.97
CA VAL A 176 15.86 -0.13 3.68
C VAL A 176 15.90 1.27 4.24
N ALA A 177 16.42 1.46 5.46
CA ALA A 177 16.57 2.79 6.08
C ALA A 177 17.44 3.71 5.21
N LEU A 178 18.63 3.23 4.84
CA LEU A 178 19.58 3.99 4.01
C LEU A 178 19.02 4.29 2.62
N ASP A 179 18.44 3.30 1.95
CA ASP A 179 17.83 3.44 0.62
C ASP A 179 16.66 4.45 0.61
N LEU A 180 15.99 4.65 1.74
CA LEU A 180 14.91 5.62 1.91
C LEU A 180 15.39 6.98 2.44
N GLY A 181 16.70 7.19 2.54
CA GLY A 181 17.31 8.45 2.92
C GLY A 181 17.11 8.83 4.38
N TYR A 182 17.13 7.85 5.27
CA TYR A 182 17.25 8.09 6.72
C TYR A 182 18.73 8.15 7.11
N ASP A 183 19.07 9.09 8.00
CA ASP A 183 20.43 9.30 8.47
C ASP A 183 20.95 8.11 9.31
N SER A 184 20.04 7.34 9.90
CA SER A 184 20.37 6.13 10.64
C SER A 184 19.23 5.09 10.63
N PRO A 185 19.55 3.80 10.78
CA PRO A 185 18.54 2.77 11.00
C PRO A 185 17.65 3.04 12.21
N SER A 186 18.19 3.64 13.27
CA SER A 186 17.43 3.98 14.48
C SER A 186 16.36 5.03 14.21
N ALA A 187 16.66 6.06 13.41
CA ALA A 187 15.69 7.07 13.01
C ALA A 187 14.55 6.47 12.18
N PHE A 188 14.88 5.53 11.30
CA PHE A 188 13.88 4.78 10.54
C PHE A 188 12.99 3.91 11.45
N VAL A 189 13.57 3.14 12.38
CA VAL A 189 12.83 2.29 13.32
C VAL A 189 11.90 3.12 14.19
N ALA A 190 12.35 4.28 14.69
CA ALA A 190 11.52 5.20 15.46
C ALA A 190 10.33 5.73 14.66
N MET A 191 10.55 6.12 13.40
CA MET A 191 9.48 6.53 12.48
C MET A 191 8.50 5.38 12.25
N PHE A 192 8.97 4.19 11.92
CA PHE A 192 8.16 3.02 11.64
C PHE A 192 7.28 2.65 12.84
N LYS A 193 7.87 2.63 14.05
CA LYS A 193 7.13 2.37 15.30
C LYS A 193 6.06 3.42 15.57
N ARG A 194 6.35 4.70 15.30
CA ARG A 194 5.36 5.78 15.47
C ARG A 194 4.17 5.65 14.52
N GLU A 195 4.40 5.22 13.27
CA GLU A 195 3.36 5.13 12.24
C GLU A 195 2.56 3.82 12.33
N LEU A 196 3.18 2.71 12.76
CA LEU A 196 2.58 1.37 12.75
C LEU A 196 2.45 0.72 14.14
N GLY A 197 2.83 1.43 15.21
CA GLY A 197 2.73 0.95 16.59
C GLY A 197 3.78 -0.07 17.01
N THR A 198 4.54 -0.66 16.07
CA THR A 198 5.52 -1.71 16.34
C THR A 198 6.80 -1.54 15.51
N THR A 199 7.87 -2.25 15.88
CA THR A 199 9.14 -2.20 15.13
C THR A 199 9.08 -3.03 13.84
N PRO A 200 9.89 -2.71 12.80
CA PRO A 200 9.93 -3.50 11.56
C PRO A 200 10.17 -4.98 11.80
N GLY A 201 11.08 -5.33 12.70
CA GLY A 201 11.42 -6.72 13.01
C GLY A 201 10.27 -7.48 13.66
N ARG A 202 9.43 -6.85 14.48
CA ARG A 202 8.22 -7.46 15.04
C ARG A 202 7.10 -7.50 14.02
N TYR A 203 6.96 -6.47 13.20
CA TYR A 203 5.91 -6.39 12.17
C TYR A 203 5.97 -7.52 11.14
N PHE A 204 7.18 -7.97 10.78
CA PHE A 204 7.37 -9.01 9.76
C PHE A 204 7.72 -10.41 10.30
N ARG A 205 7.96 -10.54 11.61
CA ARG A 205 8.24 -11.84 12.28
C ARG A 205 7.11 -12.33 13.17
N GLY A 206 6.09 -11.46 13.41
CA GLY A 206 4.94 -11.75 14.25
C GLY A 206 3.99 -12.79 13.72
#